data_d2396b3d5bc463c61cfe16404427bed7
#
_entry.id   d2396b3d5bc463c61cfe16404427bed7
#
_cell.length_a   1.000
_cell.length_b   1.000
_cell.length_c   1.000
_cell.angle_alpha   90.00
_cell.angle_beta   90.00
_cell.angle_gamma   90.00
#
_symmetry.space_group_name_H-M   'P 1'
#
loop_
_entity.id
_entity.type
_entity.pdbx_description
1 polymer ?
#
loop_
_entity_poly.entity_id
_entity_poly.type
_entity_poly.pdbx_seq_one_letter_code
_entity_poly.pdbx_strand_id
1 'polypeptide(L)'
;LIVPVDGSDASWRASDAACNLARRCDATVEVVEVVFDKTEESESRSRVSHRLTQHDTDGVEVSTSTILARDSVADALAERIEERPDAMFVMSSHGRGRSAALLGSVTEELLQLTFGPVLVVGPHVATAGFEGPIVVAVDGSKASESVLSLAAAWGIELGVEPWIVEVAEPGSGVSGDVAESAYPARLARQLSADSGHPAQFDVLHGNDVHDVIADFAESLHASMIVASTHGRTGLARFVVGSTAAAMVRHARCPLLLVRPPHVVHA
;
A
#
# COMPACT_ATOMS: atom_id res chain seq x y z
N LEU A 1 11.49 -5.85 4.47
CA LEU A 1 10.89 -4.79 3.64
C LEU A 1 11.94 -4.27 2.66
N ILE A 2 11.57 -4.04 1.41
CA ILE A 2 12.46 -3.47 0.38
C ILE A 2 12.01 -2.04 0.10
N VAL A 3 12.93 -1.06 0.23
CA VAL A 3 12.64 0.36 0.09
C VAL A 3 13.46 0.94 -1.07
N PRO A 4 12.86 1.11 -2.26
CA PRO A 4 13.52 1.78 -3.36
C PRO A 4 13.67 3.28 -3.07
N VAL A 5 14.87 3.81 -3.20
CA VAL A 5 15.16 5.23 -3.05
C VAL A 5 15.76 5.80 -4.33
N ASP A 6 15.39 7.04 -4.66
CA ASP A 6 15.94 7.80 -5.79
C ASP A 6 16.68 9.05 -5.34
N GLY A 7 16.89 9.20 -4.03
CA GLY A 7 17.52 10.34 -3.39
C GLY A 7 16.60 11.55 -3.17
N SER A 8 15.30 11.46 -3.52
CA SER A 8 14.32 12.49 -3.17
C SER A 8 13.89 12.35 -1.70
N ASP A 9 13.45 13.45 -1.07
CA ASP A 9 12.92 13.40 0.30
C ASP A 9 11.65 12.54 0.38
N ALA A 10 10.87 12.43 -0.71
CA ALA A 10 9.71 11.58 -0.77
C ALA A 10 10.09 10.10 -0.62
N SER A 11 11.12 9.62 -1.34
CA SER A 11 11.57 8.24 -1.24
C SER A 11 12.13 7.91 0.15
N TRP A 12 12.76 8.87 0.82
CA TRP A 12 13.27 8.69 2.17
C TRP A 12 12.16 8.68 3.24
N ARG A 13 11.05 9.40 3.04
CA ARG A 13 9.86 9.23 3.91
C ARG A 13 9.29 7.81 3.85
N ALA A 14 9.40 7.14 2.70
CA ALA A 14 9.03 5.72 2.61
C ALA A 14 9.99 4.84 3.43
N SER A 15 11.27 5.19 3.52
CA SER A 15 12.22 4.52 4.41
C SER A 15 11.85 4.68 5.88
N ASP A 16 11.44 5.88 6.31
CA ASP A 16 10.98 6.11 7.68
C ASP A 16 9.72 5.27 7.99
N ALA A 17 8.77 5.22 7.07
CA ALA A 17 7.58 4.38 7.19
C ALA A 17 7.93 2.89 7.27
N ALA A 18 8.89 2.43 6.46
CA ALA A 18 9.36 1.05 6.49
C ALA A 18 10.03 0.70 7.83
N CYS A 19 10.86 1.59 8.38
CA CYS A 19 11.47 1.37 9.69
C CYS A 19 10.42 1.31 10.81
N ASN A 20 9.40 2.19 10.77
CA ASN A 20 8.31 2.14 11.73
C ASN A 20 7.49 0.85 11.64
N LEU A 21 7.21 0.38 10.41
CA LEU A 21 6.53 -0.90 10.21
C LEU A 21 7.39 -2.07 10.70
N ALA A 22 8.69 -2.07 10.35
CA ALA A 22 9.62 -3.10 10.75
C ALA A 22 9.72 -3.28 12.28
N ARG A 23 9.71 -2.17 13.04
CA ARG A 23 9.67 -2.22 14.52
C ARG A 23 8.43 -2.91 15.06
N ARG A 24 7.30 -2.81 14.34
CA ARG A 24 6.02 -3.39 14.77
C ARG A 24 5.91 -4.89 14.46
N CYS A 25 6.58 -5.36 13.42
CA CYS A 25 6.50 -6.75 12.96
C CYS A 25 7.85 -7.49 12.96
N ASP A 26 8.84 -6.99 13.70
CA ASP A 26 10.19 -7.60 13.83
C ASP A 26 10.82 -7.93 12.46
N ALA A 27 10.62 -7.05 11.49
CA ALA A 27 11.12 -7.23 10.13
C ALA A 27 12.45 -6.49 9.90
N THR A 28 13.17 -6.89 8.85
CA THR A 28 14.37 -6.19 8.37
C THR A 28 14.02 -5.23 7.24
N VAL A 29 14.86 -4.20 7.04
CA VAL A 29 14.71 -3.22 5.96
C VAL A 29 15.93 -3.26 5.05
N GLU A 30 15.69 -3.36 3.76
CA GLU A 30 16.71 -3.20 2.73
C GLU A 30 16.42 -1.92 1.93
N VAL A 31 17.30 -0.91 2.06
CA VAL A 31 17.21 0.32 1.27
C VAL A 31 17.98 0.12 -0.03
N VAL A 32 17.29 0.31 -1.17
CA VAL A 32 17.81 -0.03 -2.50
C VAL A 32 17.85 1.21 -3.39
N GLU A 33 18.99 1.49 -4.01
CA GLU A 33 19.08 2.43 -5.14
C GLU A 33 19.34 1.65 -6.43
N VAL A 34 18.60 1.99 -7.50
CA VAL A 34 18.78 1.38 -8.81
C VAL A 34 19.64 2.29 -9.67
N VAL A 35 20.69 1.73 -10.28
CA VAL A 35 21.62 2.44 -11.17
C VAL A 35 21.64 1.76 -12.54
N PHE A 36 22.04 2.49 -13.58
CA PHE A 36 22.15 1.95 -14.94
C PHE A 36 23.61 1.70 -15.38
N ASP A 37 24.57 2.22 -14.64
CA ASP A 37 26.00 2.01 -14.90
C ASP A 37 26.66 1.39 -13.67
N LYS A 38 27.40 0.30 -13.89
CA LYS A 38 28.16 -0.37 -12.85
C LYS A 38 29.20 0.52 -12.17
N THR A 39 29.68 1.54 -12.87
CA THR A 39 30.64 2.51 -12.31
C THR A 39 30.01 3.37 -11.22
N GLU A 40 28.67 3.50 -11.20
CA GLU A 40 27.94 4.27 -10.21
C GLU A 40 27.67 3.51 -8.89
N GLU A 41 27.85 2.17 -8.88
CA GLU A 41 27.49 1.34 -7.71
C GLU A 41 28.17 1.79 -6.41
N SER A 42 29.46 2.11 -6.47
CA SER A 42 30.24 2.52 -5.29
C SER A 42 29.78 3.88 -4.74
N GLU A 43 29.52 4.83 -5.65
CA GLU A 43 29.03 6.15 -5.29
C GLU A 43 27.61 6.09 -4.77
N SER A 44 26.72 5.33 -5.41
CA SER A 44 25.36 5.04 -4.98
C SER A 44 25.34 4.49 -3.55
N ARG A 45 26.10 3.44 -3.29
CA ARG A 45 26.20 2.83 -1.97
C ARG A 45 26.65 3.82 -0.90
N SER A 46 27.67 4.63 -1.20
CA SER A 46 28.17 5.65 -0.28
C SER A 46 27.12 6.73 0.01
N ARG A 47 26.42 7.17 -1.03
CA ARG A 47 25.36 8.18 -0.95
C ARG A 47 24.16 7.69 -0.11
N VAL A 48 23.67 6.47 -0.38
CA VAL A 48 22.58 5.85 0.37
C VAL A 48 22.97 5.64 1.82
N SER A 49 24.15 5.06 2.09
CA SER A 49 24.64 4.85 3.46
C SER A 49 24.80 6.16 4.23
N HIS A 50 25.31 7.22 3.60
CA HIS A 50 25.42 8.53 4.25
C HIS A 50 24.04 9.11 4.57
N ARG A 51 23.09 9.05 3.61
CA ARG A 51 21.74 9.57 3.83
C ARG A 51 21.01 8.80 4.93
N LEU A 52 21.19 7.48 5.00
CA LEU A 52 20.58 6.62 6.02
C LEU A 52 20.97 7.06 7.45
N THR A 53 22.17 7.61 7.67
CA THR A 53 22.58 8.11 9.00
C THR A 53 21.76 9.32 9.50
N GLN A 54 20.94 9.92 8.63
CA GLN A 54 20.08 11.05 8.98
C GLN A 54 18.65 10.59 9.35
N HIS A 55 18.37 9.29 9.28
CA HIS A 55 17.08 8.69 9.56
C HIS A 55 17.14 7.83 10.82
N ASP A 56 16.00 7.74 11.52
CA ASP A 56 15.90 6.91 12.72
C ASP A 56 15.76 5.43 12.32
N THR A 57 16.82 4.67 12.56
CA THR A 57 16.86 3.22 12.33
C THR A 57 16.99 2.42 13.64
N ASP A 58 16.87 3.07 14.79
CA ASP A 58 17.02 2.41 16.10
C ASP A 58 16.04 1.25 16.25
N GLY A 59 16.57 0.08 16.66
CA GLY A 59 15.78 -1.14 16.83
C GLY A 59 15.39 -1.85 15.54
N VAL A 60 15.93 -1.46 14.38
CA VAL A 60 15.67 -2.11 13.08
C VAL A 60 16.98 -2.55 12.44
N GLU A 61 17.04 -3.79 11.98
CA GLU A 61 18.14 -4.22 11.12
C GLU A 61 17.97 -3.64 9.73
N VAL A 62 18.83 -2.68 9.36
CA VAL A 62 18.79 -2.00 8.06
C VAL A 62 20.03 -2.32 7.25
N SER A 63 19.83 -2.77 6.02
CA SER A 63 20.88 -3.00 5.03
C SER A 63 20.72 -2.05 3.83
N THR A 64 21.80 -1.83 3.09
CA THR A 64 21.78 -1.04 1.86
C THR A 64 22.29 -1.86 0.70
N SER A 65 21.63 -1.77 -0.45
CA SER A 65 22.10 -2.42 -1.67
C SER A 65 21.92 -1.52 -2.89
N THR A 66 22.60 -1.88 -3.98
CA THR A 66 22.47 -1.22 -5.27
C THR A 66 22.13 -2.28 -6.30
N ILE A 67 21.12 -2.03 -7.11
CA ILE A 67 20.69 -2.90 -8.21
C ILE A 67 21.09 -2.25 -9.53
N LEU A 68 21.73 -3.04 -10.40
CA LEU A 68 22.05 -2.62 -11.77
C LEU A 68 20.86 -2.94 -12.68
N ALA A 69 20.17 -1.91 -13.15
CA ALA A 69 19.10 -2.06 -14.13
C ALA A 69 19.65 -2.23 -15.55
N ARG A 70 18.96 -3.05 -16.35
CA ARG A 70 19.23 -3.22 -17.78
C ARG A 70 18.29 -2.39 -18.63
N ASP A 71 17.00 -2.48 -18.34
CA ASP A 71 15.93 -1.89 -19.13
C ASP A 71 15.21 -0.77 -18.37
N SER A 72 14.51 -1.10 -17.28
CA SER A 72 13.81 -0.13 -16.44
C SER A 72 14.10 -0.34 -14.94
N VAL A 73 13.82 0.69 -14.14
CA VAL A 73 13.91 0.61 -12.69
C VAL A 73 12.87 -0.37 -12.13
N ALA A 74 11.67 -0.37 -12.70
CA ALA A 74 10.58 -1.23 -12.22
C ALA A 74 10.86 -2.70 -12.53
N ASP A 75 11.41 -3.03 -13.71
CA ASP A 75 11.82 -4.40 -14.04
C ASP A 75 12.89 -4.92 -13.07
N ALA A 76 13.93 -4.13 -12.82
CA ALA A 76 15.00 -4.49 -11.88
C ALA A 76 14.49 -4.72 -10.44
N LEU A 77 13.50 -3.93 -10.01
CA LEU A 77 12.83 -4.14 -8.72
C LEU A 77 11.92 -5.36 -8.74
N ALA A 78 11.19 -5.61 -9.84
CA ALA A 78 10.35 -6.79 -9.97
C ALA A 78 11.17 -8.09 -9.92
N GLU A 79 12.31 -8.14 -10.62
CA GLU A 79 13.26 -9.25 -10.50
C GLU A 79 13.74 -9.45 -9.06
N ARG A 80 14.03 -8.36 -8.33
CA ARG A 80 14.47 -8.42 -6.93
C ARG A 80 13.45 -9.04 -6.00
N ILE A 81 12.15 -8.75 -6.17
CA ILE A 81 11.10 -9.31 -5.32
C ILE A 81 10.83 -10.78 -5.62
N GLU A 82 11.03 -11.22 -6.87
CA GLU A 82 10.91 -12.63 -7.24
C GLU A 82 11.96 -13.50 -6.54
N GLU A 83 13.16 -12.95 -6.28
CA GLU A 83 14.21 -13.61 -5.49
C GLU A 83 13.89 -13.65 -3.98
N ARG A 84 12.95 -12.82 -3.52
CA ARG A 84 12.61 -12.62 -2.11
C ARG A 84 11.09 -12.70 -1.90
N PRO A 85 10.49 -13.88 -2.02
CA PRO A 85 9.02 -14.04 -1.96
C PRO A 85 8.41 -13.69 -0.59
N ASP A 86 9.24 -13.61 0.44
CA ASP A 86 8.91 -13.16 1.80
C ASP A 86 8.98 -11.65 1.99
N ALA A 87 9.42 -10.91 0.97
CA ALA A 87 9.58 -9.47 1.04
C ALA A 87 8.39 -8.70 0.47
N MET A 88 8.27 -7.43 0.87
CA MET A 88 7.27 -6.48 0.38
C MET A 88 7.96 -5.15 0.09
N PHE A 89 7.51 -4.47 -0.97
CA PHE A 89 7.97 -3.11 -1.24
C PHE A 89 7.26 -2.09 -0.34
N VAL A 90 8.06 -1.14 0.17
CA VAL A 90 7.58 0.10 0.76
C VAL A 90 8.16 1.26 -0.03
N MET A 91 7.32 2.03 -0.72
CA MET A 91 7.81 3.06 -1.62
C MET A 91 6.96 4.32 -1.61
N SER A 92 7.56 5.44 -1.97
CA SER A 92 6.84 6.68 -2.13
C SER A 92 5.95 6.66 -3.37
N SER A 93 4.85 7.39 -3.31
CA SER A 93 3.95 7.56 -4.44
C SER A 93 4.57 8.35 -5.60
N HIS A 94 5.61 9.14 -5.36
CA HIS A 94 6.30 9.97 -6.35
C HIS A 94 7.78 10.14 -5.98
N GLY A 95 8.62 10.42 -6.97
CA GLY A 95 10.05 10.63 -6.82
C GLY A 95 10.51 11.97 -7.44
N ARG A 96 11.76 12.01 -7.90
CA ARG A 96 12.36 13.22 -8.51
C ARG A 96 11.55 13.73 -9.71
N GLY A 97 11.28 15.03 -9.71
CA GLY A 97 10.81 15.77 -10.90
C GLY A 97 9.34 15.61 -11.26
N ARG A 98 8.49 14.99 -10.42
CA ARG A 98 7.05 14.89 -10.66
C ARG A 98 6.23 15.61 -9.61
N SER A 99 5.09 16.16 -10.06
CA SER A 99 4.08 16.72 -9.17
C SER A 99 3.50 15.60 -8.29
N ALA A 100 3.29 15.88 -6.99
CA ALA A 100 2.59 15.01 -6.06
C ALA A 100 1.15 14.64 -6.52
N ALA A 101 0.65 15.30 -7.56
CA ALA A 101 -0.66 15.05 -8.15
C ALA A 101 -0.75 13.76 -8.99
N LEU A 102 0.37 13.12 -9.31
CA LEU A 102 0.41 11.90 -10.13
C LEU A 102 1.16 10.78 -9.41
N LEU A 103 0.69 9.56 -9.56
CA LEU A 103 1.46 8.38 -9.15
C LEU A 103 2.76 8.31 -9.98
N GLY A 104 3.89 8.05 -9.32
CA GLY A 104 5.18 7.95 -9.99
C GLY A 104 5.22 6.78 -10.98
N SER A 105 5.92 6.96 -12.11
CA SER A 105 5.98 5.91 -13.15
C SER A 105 6.54 4.59 -12.61
N VAL A 106 7.56 4.62 -11.77
CA VAL A 106 8.15 3.41 -11.18
C VAL A 106 7.13 2.71 -10.27
N THR A 107 6.40 3.47 -9.44
CA THR A 107 5.38 2.90 -8.55
C THR A 107 4.22 2.31 -9.36
N GLU A 108 3.76 3.02 -10.39
CA GLU A 108 2.68 2.55 -11.26
C GLU A 108 3.09 1.30 -12.03
N GLU A 109 4.28 1.27 -12.63
CA GLU A 109 4.82 0.16 -13.38
C GLU A 109 5.06 -1.06 -12.47
N LEU A 110 5.61 -0.86 -11.27
CA LEU A 110 5.85 -1.93 -10.31
C LEU A 110 4.53 -2.59 -9.85
N LEU A 111 3.48 -1.80 -9.58
CA LEU A 111 2.15 -2.31 -9.26
C LEU A 111 1.52 -3.13 -10.41
N GLN A 112 2.00 -2.95 -11.65
CA GLN A 112 1.58 -3.74 -12.80
C GLN A 112 2.40 -5.02 -12.96
N LEU A 113 3.68 -5.00 -12.60
CA LEU A 113 4.60 -6.12 -12.75
C LEU A 113 4.50 -7.13 -11.61
N THR A 114 4.25 -6.65 -10.38
CA THR A 114 4.25 -7.52 -9.19
C THR A 114 2.85 -8.00 -8.82
N PHE A 115 2.76 -9.22 -8.30
CA PHE A 115 1.54 -9.76 -7.68
C PHE A 115 1.52 -9.61 -6.16
N GLY A 116 2.66 -9.30 -5.55
CA GLY A 116 2.78 -9.06 -4.12
C GLY A 116 2.22 -7.70 -3.70
N PRO A 117 1.96 -7.52 -2.40
CA PRO A 117 1.52 -6.24 -1.86
C PRO A 117 2.63 -5.19 -1.96
N VAL A 118 2.23 -3.93 -2.24
CA VAL A 118 3.11 -2.76 -2.23
C VAL A 118 2.53 -1.73 -1.28
N LEU A 119 3.29 -1.36 -0.26
CA LEU A 119 2.92 -0.27 0.65
C LEU A 119 3.36 1.06 0.03
N VAL A 120 2.39 1.88 -0.35
CA VAL A 120 2.64 3.17 -1.00
C VAL A 120 2.46 4.30 0.01
N VAL A 121 3.50 5.09 0.20
CA VAL A 121 3.52 6.26 1.08
C VAL A 121 3.18 7.50 0.25
N GLY A 122 2.00 8.06 0.49
CA GLY A 122 1.48 9.23 -0.21
C GLY A 122 2.13 10.55 0.24
N PRO A 123 1.84 11.66 -0.47
CA PRO A 123 2.47 12.95 -0.19
C PRO A 123 2.04 13.56 1.15
N HIS A 124 0.86 13.20 1.66
CA HIS A 124 0.29 13.72 2.90
C HIS A 124 0.56 12.84 4.13
N VAL A 125 1.25 11.71 3.96
CA VAL A 125 1.67 10.86 5.07
C VAL A 125 2.85 11.54 5.78
N ALA A 126 2.60 12.09 6.95
CA ALA A 126 3.64 12.75 7.75
C ALA A 126 4.45 11.73 8.58
N THR A 127 3.75 10.84 9.28
CA THR A 127 4.30 9.72 10.05
C THR A 127 3.36 8.54 9.96
N ALA A 128 3.91 7.34 9.83
CA ALA A 128 3.16 6.09 9.83
C ALA A 128 3.51 5.32 11.11
N GLY A 129 2.66 5.41 12.14
CA GLY A 129 2.90 4.76 13.45
C GLY A 129 2.46 3.30 13.50
N PHE A 130 1.58 2.88 12.60
CA PHE A 130 1.01 1.52 12.51
C PHE A 130 0.38 1.01 13.83
N GLU A 131 -0.25 1.91 14.59
CA GLU A 131 -0.89 1.59 15.88
C GLU A 131 -2.43 1.61 15.80
N GLY A 132 -2.98 2.30 14.83
CA GLY A 132 -4.42 2.38 14.60
C GLY A 132 -4.96 1.21 13.78
N PRO A 133 -6.29 1.13 13.58
CA PRO A 133 -6.92 0.08 12.79
C PRO A 133 -6.48 0.09 11.32
N ILE A 134 -6.77 -1.00 10.62
CA ILE A 134 -6.59 -1.12 9.17
C ILE A 134 -7.93 -0.86 8.49
N VAL A 135 -8.00 0.11 7.61
CA VAL A 135 -9.21 0.35 6.79
C VAL A 135 -9.13 -0.49 5.52
N VAL A 136 -10.13 -1.30 5.25
CA VAL A 136 -10.19 -2.21 4.09
C VAL A 136 -11.29 -1.73 3.14
N ALA A 137 -10.90 -1.16 2.02
CA ALA A 137 -11.83 -0.62 1.04
C ALA A 137 -12.39 -1.73 0.11
N VAL A 138 -13.70 -1.92 0.13
CA VAL A 138 -14.40 -2.89 -0.73
C VAL A 138 -15.48 -2.21 -1.56
N ASP A 139 -15.76 -2.75 -2.76
CA ASP A 139 -16.74 -2.20 -3.70
C ASP A 139 -17.73 -3.28 -4.22
N GLY A 140 -17.79 -4.45 -3.60
CA GLY A 140 -18.63 -5.55 -4.01
C GLY A 140 -18.04 -6.43 -5.12
N SER A 141 -16.87 -6.10 -5.65
CA SER A 141 -16.18 -6.94 -6.64
C SER A 141 -15.33 -8.03 -5.96
N LYS A 142 -15.15 -9.15 -6.65
CA LYS A 142 -14.21 -10.19 -6.20
C LYS A 142 -12.77 -9.68 -6.11
N ALA A 143 -12.42 -8.70 -6.93
CA ALA A 143 -11.12 -8.04 -6.92
C ALA A 143 -10.89 -7.32 -5.59
N SER A 144 -11.86 -6.52 -5.11
CA SER A 144 -11.76 -5.84 -3.83
C SER A 144 -11.84 -6.81 -2.64
N GLU A 145 -12.60 -7.90 -2.74
CA GLU A 145 -12.65 -8.91 -1.68
C GLU A 145 -11.34 -9.72 -1.56
N SER A 146 -10.52 -9.78 -2.61
CA SER A 146 -9.27 -10.56 -2.60
C SER A 146 -8.24 -10.06 -1.58
N VAL A 147 -8.36 -8.84 -1.07
CA VAL A 147 -7.44 -8.27 -0.09
C VAL A 147 -7.78 -8.61 1.36
N LEU A 148 -8.96 -9.20 1.62
CA LEU A 148 -9.45 -9.44 2.98
C LEU A 148 -8.53 -10.33 3.81
N SER A 149 -8.03 -11.43 3.25
CA SER A 149 -7.11 -12.34 3.96
C SER A 149 -5.78 -11.66 4.29
N LEU A 150 -5.29 -10.81 3.39
CA LEU A 150 -4.09 -10.02 3.64
C LEU A 150 -4.32 -8.99 4.74
N ALA A 151 -5.46 -8.30 4.73
CA ALA A 151 -5.81 -7.34 5.77
C ALA A 151 -5.95 -8.02 7.15
N ALA A 152 -6.52 -9.23 7.20
CA ALA A 152 -6.56 -10.03 8.43
C ALA A 152 -5.16 -10.39 8.92
N ALA A 153 -4.28 -10.86 8.03
CA ALA A 153 -2.91 -11.21 8.39
C ALA A 153 -2.15 -10.00 8.98
N TRP A 154 -2.27 -8.83 8.35
CA TRP A 154 -1.69 -7.60 8.87
C TRP A 154 -2.35 -7.12 10.17
N GLY A 155 -3.66 -7.32 10.33
CA GLY A 155 -4.36 -7.03 11.59
C GLY A 155 -3.82 -7.85 12.76
N ILE A 156 -3.56 -9.14 12.52
CA ILE A 156 -2.94 -10.05 13.50
C ILE A 156 -1.51 -9.60 13.79
N GLU A 157 -0.70 -9.38 12.76
CA GLU A 157 0.70 -9.02 12.87
C GLU A 157 0.92 -7.71 13.66
N LEU A 158 0.10 -6.70 13.37
CA LEU A 158 0.19 -5.40 14.05
C LEU A 158 -0.59 -5.35 15.38
N GLY A 159 -1.42 -6.35 15.66
CA GLY A 159 -2.31 -6.37 16.83
C GLY A 159 -3.43 -5.33 16.76
N VAL A 160 -3.97 -5.07 15.57
CA VAL A 160 -5.00 -4.05 15.30
C VAL A 160 -6.21 -4.64 14.57
N GLU A 161 -7.38 -3.99 14.70
CA GLU A 161 -8.62 -4.46 14.08
C GLU A 161 -8.75 -3.99 12.62
N PRO A 162 -9.13 -4.88 11.66
CA PRO A 162 -9.58 -4.47 10.34
C PRO A 162 -10.98 -3.84 10.39
N TRP A 163 -11.15 -2.73 9.65
CA TRP A 163 -12.43 -2.07 9.39
C TRP A 163 -12.78 -2.19 7.91
N ILE A 164 -13.78 -3.01 7.60
CA ILE A 164 -14.26 -3.19 6.23
C ILE A 164 -15.22 -2.07 5.89
N VAL A 165 -14.89 -1.27 4.89
CA VAL A 165 -15.69 -0.13 4.47
C VAL A 165 -16.14 -0.23 3.02
N GLU A 166 -17.40 0.09 2.79
CA GLU A 166 -17.99 0.30 1.47
C GLU A 166 -18.52 1.72 1.40
N VAL A 167 -18.35 2.38 0.25
CA VAL A 167 -18.98 3.68 0.01
C VAL A 167 -20.26 3.46 -0.78
N ALA A 168 -21.41 3.81 -0.19
CA ALA A 168 -22.71 3.73 -0.82
C ALA A 168 -22.83 4.78 -1.93
N GLU A 169 -23.21 4.36 -3.14
CA GLU A 169 -23.45 5.27 -4.26
C GLU A 169 -24.75 6.06 -4.02
N PRO A 170 -24.75 7.40 -4.23
CA PRO A 170 -25.96 8.20 -4.17
C PRO A 170 -27.00 7.66 -5.13
N GLY A 171 -28.16 7.27 -4.63
CA GLY A 171 -29.28 6.81 -5.46
C GLY A 171 -29.32 5.31 -5.77
N SER A 172 -28.55 4.48 -5.09
CA SER A 172 -28.53 3.01 -5.25
C SER A 172 -29.86 2.31 -4.90
N GLY A 173 -30.91 3.05 -4.58
CA GLY A 173 -32.29 2.54 -4.44
C GLY A 173 -32.53 1.53 -3.31
N VAL A 174 -31.51 1.19 -2.56
CA VAL A 174 -31.58 0.32 -1.39
C VAL A 174 -31.97 1.20 -0.22
N SER A 175 -33.26 1.23 0.06
CA SER A 175 -33.82 2.04 1.13
C SER A 175 -33.79 1.26 2.46
N GLY A 176 -32.88 1.65 3.33
CA GLY A 176 -32.83 1.21 4.73
C GLY A 176 -31.44 0.78 5.19
N ASP A 177 -31.00 1.31 6.32
CA ASP A 177 -29.70 1.10 6.95
C ASP A 177 -29.28 -0.40 7.06
N VAL A 178 -30.26 -1.29 7.24
CA VAL A 178 -30.01 -2.74 7.39
C VAL A 178 -29.64 -3.40 6.05
N ALA A 179 -30.20 -2.93 4.95
CA ALA A 179 -29.91 -3.51 3.62
C ALA A 179 -28.56 -3.01 3.08
N GLU A 180 -28.21 -1.76 3.32
CA GLU A 180 -26.93 -1.18 2.91
C GLU A 180 -25.76 -1.80 3.68
N SER A 181 -25.91 -2.02 4.98
CA SER A 181 -24.86 -2.59 5.82
C SER A 181 -24.67 -4.11 5.66
N ALA A 182 -25.59 -4.80 5.00
CA ALA A 182 -25.57 -6.27 4.92
C ALA A 182 -24.32 -6.85 4.29
N TYR A 183 -23.78 -6.21 3.25
CA TYR A 183 -22.61 -6.67 2.53
C TYR A 183 -21.32 -6.52 3.37
N PRO A 184 -20.90 -5.34 3.82
CA PRO A 184 -19.68 -5.21 4.61
C PRO A 184 -19.78 -5.94 5.97
N ALA A 185 -20.97 -5.99 6.59
CA ALA A 185 -21.21 -6.77 7.80
C ALA A 185 -21.03 -8.28 7.59
N ARG A 186 -21.43 -8.81 6.44
CA ARG A 186 -21.19 -10.21 6.08
C ARG A 186 -19.70 -10.48 5.97
N LEU A 187 -18.95 -9.62 5.28
CA LEU A 187 -17.51 -9.75 5.12
C LEU A 187 -16.78 -9.66 6.46
N ALA A 188 -17.15 -8.73 7.33
CA ALA A 188 -16.54 -8.59 8.66
C ALA A 188 -16.77 -9.85 9.53
N ARG A 189 -17.99 -10.39 9.52
CA ARG A 189 -18.27 -11.66 10.23
C ARG A 189 -17.49 -12.85 9.68
N GLN A 190 -17.40 -12.95 8.35
CA GLN A 190 -16.61 -14.00 7.72
C GLN A 190 -15.14 -13.84 8.07
N LEU A 191 -14.57 -12.64 7.91
CA LEU A 191 -13.18 -12.37 8.24
C LEU A 191 -12.86 -12.68 9.71
N SER A 192 -13.75 -12.29 10.64
CA SER A 192 -13.61 -12.59 12.07
C SER A 192 -13.64 -14.10 12.35
N ALA A 193 -14.51 -14.84 11.65
CA ALA A 193 -14.61 -16.28 11.80
C ALA A 193 -13.36 -17.01 11.25
N ASP A 194 -12.87 -16.57 10.10
CA ASP A 194 -11.73 -17.19 9.41
C ASP A 194 -10.39 -16.89 10.11
N SER A 195 -10.22 -15.68 10.63
CA SER A 195 -8.99 -15.25 11.30
C SER A 195 -8.94 -15.51 12.80
N GLY A 196 -10.09 -15.70 13.44
CA GLY A 196 -10.21 -15.74 14.90
C GLY A 196 -10.02 -14.38 15.59
N HIS A 197 -9.95 -13.28 14.82
CA HIS A 197 -9.78 -11.92 15.31
C HIS A 197 -10.98 -11.05 14.92
N PRO A 198 -11.42 -10.11 15.79
CA PRO A 198 -12.55 -9.25 15.48
C PRO A 198 -12.25 -8.36 14.26
N ALA A 199 -13.26 -8.19 13.41
CA ALA A 199 -13.27 -7.21 12.34
C ALA A 199 -14.51 -6.35 12.44
N GLN A 200 -14.36 -5.06 12.20
CA GLN A 200 -15.43 -4.06 12.20
C GLN A 200 -15.89 -3.78 10.77
N PHE A 201 -16.99 -3.07 10.62
CA PHE A 201 -17.45 -2.60 9.31
C PHE A 201 -18.16 -1.26 9.44
N ASP A 202 -18.18 -0.52 8.33
CA ASP A 202 -19.01 0.67 8.19
C ASP A 202 -19.46 0.85 6.73
N VAL A 203 -20.54 1.61 6.53
CA VAL A 203 -21.01 2.07 5.23
C VAL A 203 -20.85 3.57 5.17
N LEU A 204 -19.96 4.02 4.32
CA LEU A 204 -19.64 5.42 4.18
C LEU A 204 -20.52 6.08 3.11
N HIS A 205 -20.84 7.36 3.27
CA HIS A 205 -21.66 8.11 2.35
C HIS A 205 -20.91 9.36 1.85
N GLY A 206 -20.94 9.61 0.57
CA GLY A 206 -20.34 10.79 -0.04
C GLY A 206 -20.24 10.68 -1.57
N ASN A 207 -19.89 11.78 -2.21
CA ASN A 207 -19.82 11.85 -3.67
C ASN A 207 -18.47 11.33 -4.21
N ASP A 208 -17.39 11.59 -3.49
CA ASP A 208 -16.04 11.23 -3.88
C ASP A 208 -15.52 10.09 -3.02
N VAL A 209 -15.54 8.87 -3.56
CA VAL A 209 -15.22 7.62 -2.85
C VAL A 209 -13.85 7.71 -2.16
N HIS A 210 -12.85 8.25 -2.83
CA HIS A 210 -11.48 8.34 -2.32
C HIS A 210 -11.36 9.31 -1.14
N ASP A 211 -12.05 10.44 -1.16
CA ASP A 211 -12.04 11.41 -0.06
C ASP A 211 -12.75 10.85 1.16
N VAL A 212 -13.92 10.24 0.95
CA VAL A 212 -14.70 9.62 2.04
C VAL A 212 -13.92 8.54 2.77
N ILE A 213 -13.21 7.68 2.03
CA ILE A 213 -12.37 6.63 2.65
C ILE A 213 -11.15 7.25 3.35
N ALA A 214 -10.51 8.26 2.75
CA ALA A 214 -9.35 8.93 3.34
C ALA A 214 -9.72 9.66 4.64
N ASP A 215 -10.85 10.39 4.66
CA ASP A 215 -11.36 11.09 5.84
C ASP A 215 -11.75 10.11 6.95
N PHE A 216 -12.38 8.99 6.60
CA PHE A 216 -12.69 7.93 7.56
C PHE A 216 -11.42 7.34 8.17
N ALA A 217 -10.43 7.01 7.34
CA ALA A 217 -9.14 6.49 7.83
C ALA A 217 -8.42 7.51 8.72
N GLU A 218 -8.48 8.81 8.39
CA GLU A 218 -7.93 9.86 9.24
C GLU A 218 -8.67 9.95 10.59
N SER A 219 -10.00 9.88 10.59
CA SER A 219 -10.82 9.94 11.82
C SER A 219 -10.50 8.80 12.80
N LEU A 220 -10.13 7.64 12.29
CA LEU A 220 -9.71 6.48 13.06
C LEU A 220 -8.21 6.47 13.39
N HIS A 221 -7.42 7.42 12.91
CA HIS A 221 -5.95 7.38 12.95
C HIS A 221 -5.43 6.04 12.42
N ALA A 222 -5.98 5.61 11.28
CA ALA A 222 -5.71 4.30 10.72
C ALA A 222 -4.21 4.09 10.43
N SER A 223 -3.73 2.88 10.68
CA SER A 223 -2.37 2.44 10.35
C SER A 223 -2.12 2.47 8.85
N MET A 224 -3.08 1.99 8.08
CA MET A 224 -3.05 1.96 6.62
C MET A 224 -4.45 1.74 6.04
N ILE A 225 -4.60 2.06 4.77
CA ILE A 225 -5.73 1.62 3.95
C ILE A 225 -5.26 0.43 3.10
N VAL A 226 -6.04 -0.66 3.07
CA VAL A 226 -5.80 -1.82 2.21
C VAL A 226 -6.83 -1.81 1.09
N ALA A 227 -6.36 -1.87 -0.15
CA ALA A 227 -7.22 -1.86 -1.32
C ALA A 227 -6.62 -2.68 -2.48
N SER A 228 -7.48 -3.17 -3.37
CA SER A 228 -7.02 -3.71 -4.64
C SER A 228 -6.72 -2.59 -5.63
N THR A 229 -5.76 -2.84 -6.53
CA THR A 229 -5.42 -1.86 -7.60
C THR A 229 -6.54 -1.70 -8.62
N HIS A 230 -7.52 -2.62 -8.66
CA HIS A 230 -8.68 -2.60 -9.56
C HIS A 230 -9.94 -2.95 -8.78
N GLY A 231 -11.08 -2.35 -9.18
CA GLY A 231 -12.40 -2.61 -8.63
C GLY A 231 -13.39 -3.10 -9.69
N ARG A 232 -14.67 -2.76 -9.54
CA ARG A 232 -15.79 -3.15 -10.42
C ARG A 232 -15.55 -2.94 -11.92
N THR A 233 -14.83 -1.90 -12.29
CA THR A 233 -14.63 -1.53 -13.70
C THR A 233 -13.61 -2.38 -14.44
N GLY A 234 -12.88 -3.27 -13.73
CA GLY A 234 -12.04 -4.36 -14.20
C GLY A 234 -11.49 -4.25 -15.64
N LEU A 235 -11.13 -3.04 -16.09
CA LEU A 235 -10.60 -2.85 -17.43
C LEU A 235 -9.25 -3.57 -17.50
N ALA A 236 -9.18 -4.53 -18.41
CA ALA A 236 -8.01 -5.37 -18.73
C ALA A 236 -6.78 -4.55 -19.22
N ARG A 237 -6.70 -3.27 -18.90
CA ARG A 237 -5.54 -2.41 -19.18
C ARG A 237 -4.79 -2.20 -17.89
N PHE A 238 -3.51 -2.46 -17.95
CA PHE A 238 -2.45 -2.35 -16.95
C PHE A 238 -2.33 -0.93 -16.35
N VAL A 239 -3.36 -0.44 -15.65
CA VAL A 239 -3.38 0.89 -15.04
C VAL A 239 -3.96 0.78 -13.64
N VAL A 240 -3.30 1.35 -12.66
CA VAL A 240 -3.86 1.49 -11.30
C VAL A 240 -5.18 2.23 -11.37
N GLY A 241 -6.23 1.69 -10.74
CA GLY A 241 -7.57 2.28 -10.76
C GLY A 241 -7.57 3.73 -10.27
N SER A 242 -8.41 4.55 -10.88
CA SER A 242 -8.48 5.99 -10.54
C SER A 242 -8.76 6.25 -9.05
N THR A 243 -9.59 5.44 -8.42
CA THR A 243 -9.89 5.53 -6.99
C THR A 243 -8.67 5.19 -6.13
N ALA A 244 -7.95 4.10 -6.42
CA ALA A 244 -6.74 3.73 -5.70
C ALA A 244 -5.66 4.81 -5.84
N ALA A 245 -5.44 5.31 -7.05
CA ALA A 245 -4.50 6.40 -7.31
C ALA A 245 -4.91 7.71 -6.62
N ALA A 246 -6.20 8.00 -6.52
CA ALA A 246 -6.70 9.16 -5.80
C ALA A 246 -6.55 9.01 -4.28
N MET A 247 -6.86 7.83 -3.72
CA MET A 247 -6.61 7.56 -2.29
C MET A 247 -5.14 7.75 -1.92
N VAL A 248 -4.19 7.27 -2.74
CA VAL A 248 -2.75 7.51 -2.52
C VAL A 248 -2.40 8.99 -2.39
N ARG A 249 -3.07 9.84 -3.17
CA ARG A 249 -2.81 11.29 -3.15
C ARG A 249 -3.42 12.00 -1.96
N HIS A 250 -4.56 11.52 -1.45
CA HIS A 250 -5.38 12.25 -0.47
C HIS A 250 -5.22 11.70 0.96
N ALA A 251 -4.96 10.40 1.10
CA ALA A 251 -4.85 9.77 2.42
C ALA A 251 -3.65 10.27 3.22
N ARG A 252 -3.82 10.32 4.54
CA ARG A 252 -2.78 10.68 5.52
C ARG A 252 -2.11 9.47 6.19
N CYS A 253 -2.51 8.28 5.80
CA CYS A 253 -1.85 7.02 6.13
C CYS A 253 -1.39 6.30 4.86
N PRO A 254 -0.43 5.37 4.93
CA PRO A 254 0.00 4.59 3.79
C PRO A 254 -1.12 3.74 3.19
N LEU A 255 -1.00 3.41 1.90
CA LEU A 255 -1.89 2.47 1.22
C LEU A 255 -1.17 1.17 0.90
N LEU A 256 -1.70 0.05 1.40
CA LEU A 256 -1.29 -1.28 0.98
C LEU A 256 -2.11 -1.69 -0.24
N LEU A 257 -1.47 -1.63 -1.40
CA LEU A 257 -2.10 -1.93 -2.69
C LEU A 257 -1.74 -3.34 -3.14
N VAL A 258 -2.73 -4.08 -3.59
CA VAL A 258 -2.57 -5.44 -4.09
C VAL A 258 -3.17 -5.55 -5.49
N ARG A 259 -2.41 -6.12 -6.40
CA ARG A 259 -2.94 -6.51 -7.70
C ARG A 259 -3.75 -7.78 -7.53
N PRO A 260 -5.06 -7.77 -7.82
CA PRO A 260 -5.87 -8.98 -7.73
C PRO A 260 -5.37 -10.02 -8.74
N PRO A 261 -5.38 -11.32 -8.38
CA PRO A 261 -5.10 -12.37 -9.36
C PRO A 261 -6.07 -12.23 -10.53
N HIS A 262 -5.58 -12.43 -11.76
CA HIS A 262 -6.45 -12.43 -12.93
C HIS A 262 -7.56 -13.46 -12.76
N VAL A 263 -8.79 -13.01 -12.55
CA VAL A 263 -9.95 -13.86 -12.67
C VAL A 263 -10.14 -14.12 -14.17
N VAL A 264 -9.64 -15.24 -14.64
CA VAL A 264 -9.98 -15.73 -15.97
C VAL A 264 -11.48 -16.04 -15.89
N HIS A 265 -12.30 -15.19 -16.51
CA HIS A 265 -13.70 -15.53 -16.71
C HIS A 265 -13.75 -16.74 -17.65
N ALA A 266 -14.07 -17.91 -17.09
CA ALA A 266 -14.36 -19.12 -17.82
C ALA A 266 -15.73 -18.98 -18.51
#